data_07535b477ec5cc963d3ba690f9b228c6
#
_entry.id   07535b477ec5cc963d3ba690f9b228c6
#
_cell.length_a   1.000
_cell.length_b   1.000
_cell.length_c   1.000
_cell.angle_alpha   90.00
_cell.angle_beta   90.00
_cell.angle_gamma   90.00
#
_symmetry.space_group_name_H-M   'P 1'
#
loop_
_entity.id
_entity.type
_entity.pdbx_description
1 polymer ?
#
loop_
_entity_poly.entity_id
_entity_poly.type
_entity_poly.pdbx_seq_one_letter_code
_entity_poly.pdbx_strand_id
1 'polypeptide(L)'
;MKRSHSFTDDNAFLAAVTKVYDEGWSDYARTWKERNDLQSEEWRQFTAAVKPGGSVLDVGCNSGRDTRQLLDLGYRVTGLDVSEEALRLCREQCPEARTIKMSLLDLGDLKEQFDGIWLSYVLVHIPFKLVPEALAALDRVLHPEGSMMMMVTVVEESQEKIHNSNVMWDEHGVPRKVPVAHWAPDPLIARFRSRFEISWVNLRPFVDGWAQLSLLVRPRRSPADQQEH
;
A
#
# COMPACT_ATOMS: atom_id res chain seq x y z
N MET A 1 -29.20 13.14 -10.34
CA MET A 1 -28.65 11.78 -10.49
C MET A 1 -27.27 11.91 -11.14
N LYS A 2 -26.17 11.87 -10.38
CA LYS A 2 -24.82 11.85 -10.96
C LYS A 2 -24.53 10.44 -11.41
N ARG A 3 -24.27 10.23 -12.70
CA ARG A 3 -23.89 8.93 -13.25
C ARG A 3 -22.58 8.51 -12.58
N SER A 4 -22.63 7.43 -11.78
CA SER A 4 -21.42 6.73 -11.36
C SER A 4 -20.76 6.18 -12.62
N HIS A 5 -19.57 6.63 -12.96
CA HIS A 5 -18.77 5.99 -13.99
C HIS A 5 -18.30 4.65 -13.41
N SER A 6 -18.99 3.58 -13.73
CA SER A 6 -18.48 2.25 -13.49
C SER A 6 -17.39 1.97 -14.52
N PHE A 7 -16.17 1.67 -14.07
CA PHE A 7 -15.16 1.12 -14.97
C PHE A 7 -15.65 -0.24 -15.47
N THR A 8 -15.67 -0.41 -16.77
CA THR A 8 -16.14 -1.64 -17.42
C THR A 8 -15.07 -2.73 -17.44
N ASP A 9 -13.83 -2.37 -17.12
CA ASP A 9 -12.64 -3.22 -17.21
C ASP A 9 -11.62 -2.82 -16.11
N ASP A 10 -11.08 -3.83 -15.44
CA ASP A 10 -10.07 -3.67 -14.38
C ASP A 10 -8.77 -3.05 -14.93
N ASN A 11 -8.38 -3.36 -16.18
CA ASN A 11 -7.22 -2.76 -16.84
C ASN A 11 -7.42 -1.25 -17.09
N ALA A 12 -8.61 -0.83 -17.47
CA ALA A 12 -8.94 0.58 -17.65
C ALA A 12 -8.89 1.34 -16.30
N PHE A 13 -9.29 0.68 -15.21
CA PHE A 13 -9.16 1.22 -13.85
C PHE A 13 -7.68 1.44 -13.49
N LEU A 14 -6.83 0.42 -13.64
CA LEU A 14 -5.41 0.49 -13.30
C LEU A 14 -4.67 1.52 -14.17
N ALA A 15 -4.97 1.57 -15.48
CA ALA A 15 -4.39 2.57 -16.38
C ALA A 15 -4.79 4.00 -16.00
N ALA A 16 -6.04 4.22 -15.58
CA ALA A 16 -6.50 5.52 -15.13
C ALA A 16 -5.83 5.94 -13.82
N VAL A 17 -5.58 5.02 -12.90
CA VAL A 17 -4.79 5.27 -11.68
C VAL A 17 -3.37 5.72 -12.07
N THR A 18 -2.66 4.91 -12.85
CA THR A 18 -1.27 5.21 -13.27
C THR A 18 -1.18 6.58 -13.92
N LYS A 19 -2.11 6.90 -14.86
CA LYS A 19 -2.14 8.18 -15.54
C LYS A 19 -2.28 9.36 -14.59
N VAL A 20 -3.17 9.28 -13.60
CA VAL A 20 -3.35 10.37 -12.63
C VAL A 20 -2.08 10.58 -11.81
N TYR A 21 -1.40 9.51 -11.45
CA TYR A 21 -0.15 9.58 -10.71
C TYR A 21 1.02 10.07 -11.56
N ASP A 22 1.11 9.76 -12.83
CA ASP A 22 2.15 10.29 -13.73
C ASP A 22 1.94 11.78 -14.05
N GLU A 23 0.70 12.26 -14.11
CA GLU A 23 0.38 13.64 -14.51
C GLU A 23 0.24 14.63 -13.34
N GLY A 24 0.07 14.16 -12.10
CA GLY A 24 -0.40 15.00 -10.99
C GLY A 24 0.53 15.15 -9.79
N TRP A 25 1.75 14.66 -9.85
CA TRP A 25 2.53 14.41 -8.65
C TRP A 25 3.33 15.54 -8.04
N SER A 26 3.81 16.49 -8.82
CA SER A 26 4.69 17.56 -8.29
C SER A 26 4.06 18.33 -7.11
N ASP A 27 2.76 18.44 -7.10
CA ASP A 27 2.00 19.23 -6.10
C ASP A 27 1.53 18.41 -4.92
N TYR A 28 1.15 17.15 -5.14
CA TYR A 28 0.75 16.24 -4.08
C TYR A 28 1.93 15.85 -3.17
N ALA A 29 3.10 15.60 -3.74
CA ALA A 29 4.32 15.35 -2.99
C ALA A 29 4.69 16.48 -2.02
N ARG A 30 4.36 17.74 -2.39
CA ARG A 30 4.62 18.93 -1.57
C ARG A 30 3.74 18.99 -0.33
N THR A 31 2.46 18.64 -0.45
CA THR A 31 1.49 18.67 0.65
C THR A 31 1.63 17.53 1.64
N TRP A 32 2.24 16.40 1.24
CA TRP A 32 2.45 15.23 2.11
C TRP A 32 3.82 15.20 2.81
N LYS A 33 4.76 16.09 2.43
CA LYS A 33 6.10 16.17 3.05
C LYS A 33 6.07 16.46 4.55
N GLU A 34 5.03 17.11 5.05
CA GLU A 34 4.95 17.61 6.42
C GLU A 34 4.40 16.62 7.45
N ARG A 35 3.91 15.44 7.01
CA ARG A 35 3.41 14.42 7.93
C ARG A 35 4.54 13.49 8.38
N ASN A 36 5.29 13.91 9.40
CA ASN A 36 6.18 13.02 10.13
C ASN A 36 5.38 12.27 11.20
N ASP A 37 4.95 11.04 10.91
CA ASP A 37 4.08 10.24 11.77
C ASP A 37 4.79 8.98 12.31
N LEU A 38 6.13 9.04 12.47
CA LEU A 38 6.95 7.95 13.03
C LEU A 38 6.52 7.51 14.45
N GLN A 39 5.68 8.31 15.12
CA GLN A 39 5.13 7.97 16.43
C GLN A 39 3.78 7.26 16.35
N SER A 40 3.25 7.03 15.15
CA SER A 40 2.00 6.29 15.02
C SER A 40 2.15 4.84 15.48
N GLU A 41 1.03 4.24 15.85
CA GLU A 41 1.00 2.85 16.29
C GLU A 41 1.47 1.90 15.20
N GLU A 42 1.18 2.20 13.93
CA GLU A 42 1.60 1.42 12.77
C GLU A 42 3.13 1.31 12.67
N TRP A 43 3.85 2.43 12.86
CA TRP A 43 5.32 2.42 12.87
C TRP A 43 5.88 1.62 14.03
N ARG A 44 5.31 1.77 15.25
CA ARG A 44 5.74 1.00 16.41
C ARG A 44 5.55 -0.49 16.23
N GLN A 45 4.39 -0.90 15.73
CA GLN A 45 4.08 -2.30 15.46
C GLN A 45 4.98 -2.89 14.37
N PHE A 46 5.22 -2.14 13.29
CA PHE A 46 6.08 -2.59 12.19
C PHE A 46 7.53 -2.76 12.64
N THR A 47 8.10 -1.76 13.31
CA THR A 47 9.50 -1.81 13.77
C THR A 47 9.73 -2.85 14.88
N ALA A 48 8.71 -3.18 15.65
CA ALA A 48 8.78 -4.28 16.61
C ALA A 48 8.73 -5.67 15.96
N ALA A 49 8.13 -5.77 14.76
CA ALA A 49 7.92 -7.04 14.06
C ALA A 49 9.00 -7.35 13.01
N VAL A 50 9.61 -6.33 12.40
CA VAL A 50 10.64 -6.48 11.37
C VAL A 50 12.02 -6.31 11.99
N LYS A 51 12.92 -7.23 11.72
CA LYS A 51 14.29 -7.20 12.29
C LYS A 51 15.02 -5.90 11.94
N PRO A 52 15.75 -5.29 12.88
CA PRO A 52 16.56 -4.10 12.64
C PRO A 52 17.55 -4.30 11.47
N GLY A 53 17.66 -3.31 10.58
CA GLY A 53 18.53 -3.40 9.41
C GLY A 53 18.06 -4.39 8.33
N GLY A 54 16.86 -4.94 8.46
CA GLY A 54 16.24 -5.84 7.49
C GLY A 54 16.00 -5.19 6.12
N SER A 55 15.65 -6.01 5.15
CA SER A 55 15.20 -5.56 3.83
C SER A 55 13.71 -5.25 3.86
N VAL A 56 13.31 -4.07 3.38
CA VAL A 56 11.90 -3.64 3.35
C VAL A 56 11.51 -3.22 1.94
N LEU A 57 10.36 -3.74 1.49
CA LEU A 57 9.69 -3.32 0.27
C LEU A 57 8.63 -2.28 0.62
N ASP A 58 8.80 -1.06 0.13
CA ASP A 58 7.80 0.01 0.20
C ASP A 58 6.96 -0.03 -1.08
N VAL A 59 5.76 -0.61 -0.99
CA VAL A 59 4.86 -0.81 -2.14
C VAL A 59 3.99 0.43 -2.32
N GLY A 60 4.06 1.04 -3.52
CA GLY A 60 3.46 2.34 -3.79
C GLY A 60 4.26 3.44 -3.08
N CYS A 61 5.59 3.40 -3.21
CA CYS A 61 6.50 4.30 -2.49
C CYS A 61 6.33 5.77 -2.83
N ASN A 62 5.70 6.05 -3.97
CA ASN A 62 5.38 7.39 -4.35
C ASN A 62 6.64 8.28 -4.43
N SER A 63 6.57 9.53 -3.98
CA SER A 63 7.72 10.45 -3.91
C SER A 63 8.74 10.11 -2.80
N GLY A 64 8.57 9.00 -2.08
CA GLY A 64 9.56 8.51 -1.12
C GLY A 64 9.37 8.97 0.33
N ARG A 65 8.19 9.45 0.72
CA ARG A 65 7.92 9.87 2.11
C ARG A 65 8.16 8.75 3.11
N ASP A 66 7.50 7.60 2.91
CA ASP A 66 7.61 6.45 3.81
C ASP A 66 8.96 5.74 3.60
N THR A 67 9.45 5.70 2.36
CA THR A 67 10.82 5.25 2.02
C THR A 67 11.88 5.98 2.85
N ARG A 68 11.80 7.32 2.97
CA ARG A 68 12.75 8.10 3.77
C ARG A 68 12.69 7.72 5.24
N GLN A 69 11.48 7.56 5.79
CA GLN A 69 11.30 7.16 7.17
C GLN A 69 11.86 5.75 7.44
N LEU A 70 11.65 4.81 6.52
CA LEU A 70 12.21 3.45 6.62
C LEU A 70 13.75 3.47 6.58
N LEU A 71 14.35 4.29 5.71
CA LEU A 71 15.81 4.48 5.66
C LEU A 71 16.34 5.09 6.96
N ASP A 72 15.67 6.12 7.49
CA ASP A 72 16.05 6.78 8.76
C ASP A 72 15.96 5.84 9.97
N LEU A 73 15.08 4.84 9.90
CA LEU A 73 14.98 3.73 10.86
C LEU A 73 16.06 2.64 10.65
N GLY A 74 16.93 2.79 9.64
CA GLY A 74 18.06 1.91 9.37
C GLY A 74 17.74 0.68 8.52
N TYR A 75 16.58 0.61 7.86
CA TYR A 75 16.24 -0.48 6.92
C TYR A 75 16.91 -0.30 5.57
N ARG A 76 17.15 -1.41 4.87
CA ARG A 76 17.51 -1.40 3.45
C ARG A 76 16.22 -1.39 2.63
N VAL A 77 15.93 -0.29 1.95
CA VAL A 77 14.63 -0.07 1.33
C VAL A 77 14.68 -0.24 -0.18
N THR A 78 13.70 -0.96 -0.69
CA THR A 78 13.34 -0.99 -2.11
C THR A 78 11.96 -0.35 -2.25
N GLY A 79 11.88 0.78 -2.96
CA GLY A 79 10.62 1.44 -3.29
C GLY A 79 10.07 0.93 -4.62
N LEU A 80 8.78 0.62 -4.66
CA LEU A 80 8.08 0.17 -5.85
C LEU A 80 6.89 1.07 -6.14
N ASP A 81 6.76 1.53 -7.38
CA ASP A 81 5.60 2.29 -7.85
C ASP A 81 5.32 2.03 -9.34
N VAL A 82 4.11 2.29 -9.79
CA VAL A 82 3.72 2.22 -11.21
C VAL A 82 4.05 3.51 -11.96
N SER A 83 4.18 4.63 -11.26
CA SER A 83 4.45 5.95 -11.81
C SER A 83 5.95 6.23 -11.91
N GLU A 84 6.42 6.52 -13.13
CA GLU A 84 7.82 6.93 -13.33
C GLU A 84 8.13 8.28 -12.69
N GLU A 85 7.17 9.21 -12.70
CA GLU A 85 7.36 10.51 -12.07
C GLU A 85 7.47 10.40 -10.55
N ALA A 86 6.64 9.55 -9.91
CA ALA A 86 6.74 9.25 -8.50
C ALA A 86 8.12 8.68 -8.15
N LEU A 87 8.62 7.71 -8.93
CA LEU A 87 9.94 7.11 -8.73
C LEU A 87 11.08 8.10 -8.97
N ARG A 88 10.95 9.02 -9.93
CA ARG A 88 11.93 10.08 -10.15
C ARG A 88 12.07 10.94 -8.89
N LEU A 89 10.96 11.38 -8.31
CA LEU A 89 10.95 12.15 -7.07
C LEU A 89 11.47 11.34 -5.88
N CYS A 90 11.12 10.05 -5.80
CA CYS A 90 11.62 9.15 -4.77
C CYS A 90 13.17 9.05 -4.84
N ARG A 91 13.76 8.87 -6.02
CA ARG A 91 15.21 8.83 -6.21
C ARG A 91 15.90 10.13 -5.80
N GLU A 92 15.26 11.27 -6.01
CA GLU A 92 15.80 12.58 -5.58
C GLU A 92 15.77 12.74 -4.05
N GLN A 93 14.73 12.24 -3.38
CA GLN A 93 14.59 12.33 -1.92
C GLN A 93 15.32 11.24 -1.16
N CYS A 94 15.45 10.07 -1.77
CA CYS A 94 15.98 8.84 -1.16
C CYS A 94 16.99 8.17 -2.08
N PRO A 95 18.14 8.82 -2.39
CA PRO A 95 19.13 8.26 -3.32
C PRO A 95 19.75 6.94 -2.85
N GLU A 96 19.63 6.61 -1.57
CA GLU A 96 20.09 5.35 -0.99
C GLU A 96 19.13 4.18 -1.24
N ALA A 97 17.86 4.46 -1.58
CA ALA A 97 16.88 3.44 -1.86
C ALA A 97 17.02 2.92 -3.30
N ARG A 98 16.86 1.62 -3.46
CA ARG A 98 16.59 1.04 -4.78
C ARG A 98 15.15 1.36 -5.18
N THR A 99 14.90 1.70 -6.44
CA THR A 99 13.54 1.92 -6.95
C THR A 99 13.22 0.99 -8.12
N ILE A 100 11.99 0.48 -8.17
CA ILE A 100 11.51 -0.43 -9.22
C ILE A 100 10.18 0.10 -9.76
N LYS A 101 10.11 0.28 -11.09
CA LYS A 101 8.84 0.54 -11.77
C LYS A 101 8.13 -0.78 -12.02
N MET A 102 7.08 -1.05 -11.24
CA MET A 102 6.34 -2.31 -11.33
C MET A 102 4.97 -2.17 -10.67
N SER A 103 3.99 -2.92 -11.17
CA SER A 103 2.70 -3.07 -10.49
C SER A 103 2.81 -4.03 -9.30
N LEU A 104 2.02 -3.78 -8.26
CA LEU A 104 1.80 -4.74 -7.17
C LEU A 104 1.40 -6.14 -7.70
N LEU A 105 0.65 -6.19 -8.79
CA LEU A 105 0.18 -7.44 -9.39
C LEU A 105 1.31 -8.25 -10.04
N ASP A 106 2.41 -7.59 -10.42
CA ASP A 106 3.56 -8.20 -11.09
C ASP A 106 4.68 -8.58 -10.09
N LEU A 107 4.49 -8.39 -8.78
CA LEU A 107 5.49 -8.72 -7.74
C LEU A 107 5.97 -10.16 -7.79
N GLY A 108 5.16 -11.08 -8.35
CA GLY A 108 5.55 -12.47 -8.54
C GLY A 108 6.77 -12.68 -9.44
N ASP A 109 7.14 -11.68 -10.24
CA ASP A 109 8.32 -11.67 -11.11
C ASP A 109 9.61 -11.32 -10.35
N LEU A 110 9.51 -10.70 -9.18
CA LEU A 110 10.65 -10.49 -8.28
C LEU A 110 11.08 -11.82 -7.67
N LYS A 111 12.36 -12.16 -7.86
CA LYS A 111 12.97 -13.40 -7.32
C LYS A 111 13.71 -13.13 -6.00
N GLU A 112 13.20 -12.19 -5.22
CA GLU A 112 13.75 -11.80 -3.93
C GLU A 112 12.65 -11.72 -2.88
N GLN A 113 13.02 -11.89 -1.62
CA GLN A 113 12.11 -11.78 -0.48
C GLN A 113 12.59 -10.67 0.45
N PHE A 114 11.62 -10.07 1.13
CA PHE A 114 11.84 -8.95 2.04
C PHE A 114 11.47 -9.33 3.48
N ASP A 115 12.24 -8.86 4.43
CA ASP A 115 11.97 -9.03 5.86
C ASP A 115 10.74 -8.22 6.30
N GLY A 116 10.44 -7.14 5.59
CA GLY A 116 9.26 -6.33 5.80
C GLY A 116 8.62 -5.86 4.50
N ILE A 117 7.31 -5.68 4.52
CA ILE A 117 6.55 -4.99 3.48
C ILE A 117 5.77 -3.84 4.11
N TRP A 118 5.93 -2.64 3.57
CA TRP A 118 5.11 -1.47 3.91
C TRP A 118 4.14 -1.21 2.77
N LEU A 119 2.84 -1.34 3.03
CA LEU A 119 1.76 -1.22 2.04
C LEU A 119 0.77 -0.14 2.50
N SER A 120 1.06 1.11 2.15
CA SER A 120 0.34 2.28 2.64
C SER A 120 -0.59 2.84 1.56
N TYR A 121 -1.91 2.68 1.75
CA TYR A 121 -2.97 3.21 0.89
C TYR A 121 -2.92 2.79 -0.59
N VAL A 122 -2.31 1.65 -0.91
CA VAL A 122 -2.23 1.12 -2.29
C VAL A 122 -3.49 0.36 -2.67
N LEU A 123 -4.06 -0.40 -1.73
CA LEU A 123 -5.23 -1.26 -2.02
C LEU A 123 -6.47 -0.47 -2.45
N VAL A 124 -6.56 0.82 -2.13
CA VAL A 124 -7.63 1.68 -2.66
C VAL A 124 -7.58 1.81 -4.19
N HIS A 125 -6.44 1.47 -4.80
CA HIS A 125 -6.21 1.52 -6.24
C HIS A 125 -6.16 0.14 -6.90
N ILE A 126 -6.59 -0.90 -6.19
CA ILE A 126 -6.68 -2.27 -6.71
C ILE A 126 -8.15 -2.68 -6.80
N PRO A 127 -8.66 -3.06 -7.98
CA PRO A 127 -10.01 -3.59 -8.12
C PRO A 127 -10.24 -4.83 -7.23
N PHE A 128 -11.44 -4.97 -6.67
CA PHE A 128 -11.77 -6.04 -5.70
C PHE A 128 -11.45 -7.44 -6.22
N LYS A 129 -11.65 -7.67 -7.52
CA LYS A 129 -11.41 -8.97 -8.17
C LYS A 129 -9.94 -9.34 -8.19
N LEU A 130 -9.03 -8.34 -8.24
CA LEU A 130 -7.59 -8.54 -8.34
C LEU A 130 -6.89 -8.66 -6.97
N VAL A 131 -7.63 -8.44 -5.87
CA VAL A 131 -7.03 -8.51 -4.54
C VAL A 131 -6.50 -9.90 -4.18
N PRO A 132 -7.17 -11.01 -4.49
CA PRO A 132 -6.59 -12.34 -4.25
C PRO A 132 -5.23 -12.54 -4.95
N GLU A 133 -5.09 -12.00 -6.17
CA GLU A 133 -3.83 -12.01 -6.93
C GLU A 133 -2.78 -11.10 -6.28
N ALA A 134 -3.16 -9.88 -5.91
CA ALA A 134 -2.30 -8.94 -5.19
C ALA A 134 -1.77 -9.55 -3.87
N LEU A 135 -2.65 -10.17 -3.08
CA LEU A 135 -2.25 -10.84 -1.83
C LEU A 135 -1.33 -12.04 -2.09
N ALA A 136 -1.54 -12.78 -3.18
CA ALA A 136 -0.67 -13.89 -3.57
C ALA A 136 0.72 -13.39 -4.00
N ALA A 137 0.79 -12.25 -4.69
CA ALA A 137 2.04 -11.62 -5.10
C ALA A 137 2.84 -11.10 -3.89
N LEU A 138 2.17 -10.44 -2.94
CA LEU A 138 2.77 -9.99 -1.68
C LEU A 138 3.33 -11.15 -0.84
N ASP A 139 2.58 -12.25 -0.73
CA ASP A 139 2.99 -13.43 0.02
C ASP A 139 4.28 -14.08 -0.53
N ARG A 140 4.46 -14.09 -1.86
CA ARG A 140 5.66 -14.64 -2.50
C ARG A 140 6.93 -13.86 -2.20
N VAL A 141 6.83 -12.54 -2.06
CA VAL A 141 7.97 -11.66 -1.82
C VAL A 141 8.18 -11.34 -0.34
N LEU A 142 7.25 -11.73 0.53
CA LEU A 142 7.42 -11.64 1.97
C LEU A 142 8.22 -12.86 2.47
N HIS A 143 9.34 -12.59 3.18
CA HIS A 143 10.12 -13.65 3.80
C HIS A 143 9.23 -14.47 4.76
N PRO A 144 9.41 -15.81 4.88
CA PRO A 144 8.59 -16.65 5.77
C PRO A 144 8.52 -16.17 7.22
N GLU A 145 9.56 -15.49 7.71
CA GLU A 145 9.61 -14.86 9.03
C GLU A 145 9.37 -13.34 8.99
N GLY A 146 9.04 -12.81 7.83
CA GLY A 146 8.79 -11.40 7.62
C GLY A 146 7.43 -10.95 8.12
N SER A 147 7.23 -9.63 8.12
CA SER A 147 5.96 -9.01 8.50
C SER A 147 5.57 -7.93 7.50
N MET A 148 4.28 -7.82 7.24
CA MET A 148 3.73 -6.77 6.38
C MET A 148 2.78 -5.88 7.17
N MET A 149 3.01 -4.56 7.11
CA MET A 149 2.05 -3.55 7.54
C MET A 149 1.22 -3.10 6.33
N MET A 150 -0.09 -3.24 6.44
CA MET A 150 -1.05 -2.74 5.45
C MET A 150 -1.92 -1.66 6.09
N MET A 151 -2.07 -0.54 5.41
CA MET A 151 -2.99 0.54 5.78
C MET A 151 -3.88 0.89 4.59
N VAL A 152 -5.15 1.09 4.84
CA VAL A 152 -6.13 1.43 3.82
C VAL A 152 -7.28 2.24 4.41
N THR A 153 -7.85 3.12 3.60
CA THR A 153 -9.12 3.77 3.95
C THR A 153 -10.27 2.80 3.74
N VAL A 154 -11.13 2.68 4.74
CA VAL A 154 -12.35 1.88 4.72
C VAL A 154 -13.57 2.73 5.01
N VAL A 155 -14.75 2.25 4.61
CA VAL A 155 -16.04 2.86 4.90
C VAL A 155 -16.85 1.95 5.82
N GLU A 156 -17.61 2.55 6.73
CA GLU A 156 -18.47 1.79 7.66
C GLU A 156 -19.62 1.07 6.97
N GLU A 157 -19.99 1.50 5.75
CA GLU A 157 -20.98 0.82 4.94
C GLU A 157 -20.54 -0.60 4.60
N SER A 158 -21.45 -1.55 4.70
CA SER A 158 -21.21 -2.98 4.42
C SER A 158 -20.97 -3.30 2.93
N GLN A 159 -21.02 -2.33 2.04
CA GLN A 159 -20.90 -2.53 0.60
C GLN A 159 -19.62 -1.92 0.04
N GLU A 160 -18.82 -2.78 -0.57
CA GLU A 160 -17.64 -2.38 -1.36
C GLU A 160 -18.08 -1.68 -2.65
N LYS A 161 -17.52 -0.51 -2.95
CA LYS A 161 -17.88 0.30 -4.13
C LYS A 161 -16.63 0.80 -4.84
N ILE A 162 -16.67 0.81 -6.17
CA ILE A 162 -15.66 1.47 -7.00
C ILE A 162 -16.27 2.78 -7.51
N HIS A 163 -15.56 3.88 -7.35
CA HIS A 163 -15.92 5.17 -7.93
C HIS A 163 -14.71 6.08 -8.13
N ASN A 164 -14.89 7.17 -8.85
CA ASN A 164 -13.91 8.23 -8.93
C ASN A 164 -14.02 9.14 -7.72
N SER A 165 -12.98 9.21 -6.92
CA SER A 165 -12.87 10.12 -5.79
C SER A 165 -11.99 11.33 -6.13
N ASN A 166 -12.26 12.46 -5.50
CA ASN A 166 -11.40 13.63 -5.55
C ASN A 166 -10.32 13.45 -4.46
N VAL A 167 -9.29 12.66 -4.78
CA VAL A 167 -8.23 12.36 -3.80
C VAL A 167 -7.05 13.32 -3.93
N MET A 168 -6.92 13.98 -5.09
CA MET A 168 -5.77 14.81 -5.42
C MET A 168 -6.20 16.21 -5.90
N TRP A 169 -5.37 17.19 -5.62
CA TRP A 169 -5.56 18.59 -6.03
C TRP A 169 -4.32 18.98 -6.86
N ASP A 170 -4.52 19.66 -7.98
CA ASP A 170 -3.38 20.20 -8.74
C ASP A 170 -2.87 21.53 -8.12
N GLU A 171 -1.83 22.11 -8.72
CA GLU A 171 -1.19 23.35 -8.26
C GLU A 171 -2.14 24.56 -8.20
N HIS A 172 -3.26 24.47 -8.92
CA HIS A 172 -4.29 25.50 -8.94
C HIS A 172 -5.45 25.17 -7.99
N GLY A 173 -5.35 24.12 -7.18
CA GLY A 173 -6.41 23.67 -6.28
C GLY A 173 -7.58 23.00 -7.00
N VAL A 174 -7.39 22.52 -8.24
CA VAL A 174 -8.43 21.81 -8.98
C VAL A 174 -8.39 20.32 -8.61
N PRO A 175 -9.51 19.73 -8.15
CA PRO A 175 -9.54 18.35 -7.74
C PRO A 175 -9.38 17.40 -8.94
N ARG A 176 -8.40 16.52 -8.88
CA ARG A 176 -8.23 15.43 -9.83
C ARG A 176 -8.97 14.19 -9.34
N LYS A 177 -9.74 13.58 -10.25
CA LYS A 177 -10.48 12.36 -9.96
C LYS A 177 -9.58 11.16 -10.21
N VAL A 178 -9.37 10.36 -9.18
CA VAL A 178 -8.68 9.07 -9.27
C VAL A 178 -9.67 7.95 -8.97
N PRO A 179 -9.61 6.83 -9.69
CA PRO A 179 -10.39 5.65 -9.36
C PRO A 179 -9.98 5.08 -8.01
N VAL A 180 -10.96 4.81 -7.16
CA VAL A 180 -10.74 4.19 -5.85
C VAL A 180 -11.73 3.07 -5.58
N ALA A 181 -11.23 2.03 -4.93
CA ALA A 181 -12.02 0.96 -4.34
C ALA A 181 -12.26 1.27 -2.86
N HIS A 182 -13.51 1.46 -2.48
CA HIS A 182 -13.90 1.64 -1.07
C HIS A 182 -14.17 0.30 -0.43
N TRP A 183 -13.40 -0.01 0.57
CA TRP A 183 -13.40 -1.27 1.29
C TRP A 183 -14.32 -1.21 2.51
N ALA A 184 -15.07 -2.28 2.73
CA ALA A 184 -15.66 -2.55 4.04
C ALA A 184 -14.63 -3.32 4.90
N PRO A 185 -14.51 -3.01 6.21
CA PRO A 185 -13.47 -3.60 7.06
C PRO A 185 -13.51 -5.13 7.11
N ASP A 186 -14.65 -5.72 7.45
CA ASP A 186 -14.77 -7.16 7.67
C ASP A 186 -14.48 -8.01 6.43
N PRO A 187 -15.04 -7.70 5.23
CA PRO A 187 -14.68 -8.41 4.01
C PRO A 187 -13.19 -8.32 3.67
N LEU A 188 -12.55 -7.17 3.89
CA LEU A 188 -11.13 -7.01 3.64
C LEU A 188 -10.28 -7.83 4.63
N ILE A 189 -10.60 -7.77 5.92
CA ILE A 189 -9.96 -8.58 6.96
C ILE A 189 -10.08 -10.08 6.62
N ALA A 190 -11.26 -10.53 6.17
CA ALA A 190 -11.47 -11.92 5.78
C ALA A 190 -10.56 -12.35 4.60
N ARG A 191 -10.35 -11.46 3.60
CA ARG A 191 -9.42 -11.72 2.50
C ARG A 191 -7.98 -11.86 2.99
N PHE A 192 -7.53 -11.00 3.91
CA PHE A 192 -6.21 -11.13 4.51
C PHE A 192 -6.09 -12.42 5.31
N ARG A 193 -7.07 -12.75 6.15
CA ARG A 193 -7.10 -14.00 6.93
C ARG A 193 -7.06 -15.26 6.09
N SER A 194 -7.51 -15.23 4.84
CA SER A 194 -7.44 -16.41 3.97
C SER A 194 -6.01 -16.78 3.58
N ARG A 195 -5.05 -15.86 3.67
CA ARG A 195 -3.66 -16.05 3.23
C ARG A 195 -2.64 -15.80 4.32
N PHE A 196 -2.88 -14.86 5.20
CA PHE A 196 -1.95 -14.42 6.23
C PHE A 196 -2.49 -14.71 7.63
N GLU A 197 -1.58 -14.81 8.58
CA GLU A 197 -1.88 -14.66 10.01
C GLU A 197 -1.90 -13.17 10.36
N ILE A 198 -3.00 -12.68 10.93
CA ILE A 198 -3.10 -11.30 11.39
C ILE A 198 -2.67 -11.23 12.86
N SER A 199 -1.57 -10.56 13.13
CA SER A 199 -1.03 -10.39 14.49
C SER A 199 -1.54 -9.12 15.19
N TRP A 200 -1.96 -8.12 14.42
CA TRP A 200 -2.51 -6.88 14.98
C TRP A 200 -3.49 -6.23 14.01
N VAL A 201 -4.53 -5.60 14.57
CA VAL A 201 -5.59 -4.88 13.84
C VAL A 201 -5.84 -3.55 14.53
N ASN A 202 -5.93 -2.48 13.77
CA ASN A 202 -6.39 -1.19 14.24
C ASN A 202 -7.41 -0.59 13.27
N LEU A 203 -8.56 -0.20 13.78
CA LEU A 203 -9.59 0.52 13.03
C LEU A 203 -9.78 1.88 13.69
N ARG A 204 -9.29 2.93 13.03
CA ARG A 204 -9.29 4.31 13.55
C ARG A 204 -10.22 5.19 12.72
N PRO A 205 -11.39 5.57 13.24
CA PRO A 205 -12.26 6.57 12.59
C PRO A 205 -11.54 7.93 12.46
N PHE A 206 -11.80 8.67 11.38
CA PHE A 206 -11.22 10.00 11.17
C PHE A 206 -12.20 11.06 10.66
N VAL A 207 -13.25 10.69 9.93
CA VAL A 207 -14.40 11.54 9.56
C VAL A 207 -15.63 10.66 9.44
N ASP A 208 -16.81 11.25 9.38
CA ASP A 208 -18.10 10.54 9.33
C ASP A 208 -18.12 9.43 8.30
N GLY A 209 -18.30 8.19 8.77
CA GLY A 209 -18.37 6.99 7.95
C GLY A 209 -17.04 6.52 7.34
N TRP A 210 -15.92 7.17 7.65
CA TRP A 210 -14.58 6.81 7.15
C TRP A 210 -13.65 6.44 8.29
N ALA A 211 -12.85 5.40 8.06
CA ALA A 211 -11.82 4.98 9.00
C ALA A 211 -10.56 4.54 8.25
N GLN A 212 -9.44 4.52 8.96
CA GLN A 212 -8.25 3.80 8.55
C GLN A 212 -8.30 2.40 9.15
N LEU A 213 -8.19 1.38 8.32
CA LEU A 213 -7.88 0.03 8.74
C LEU A 213 -6.40 -0.22 8.57
N SER A 214 -5.75 -0.67 9.64
CA SER A 214 -4.35 -1.09 9.65
C SER A 214 -4.25 -2.55 10.09
N LEU A 215 -3.47 -3.34 9.36
CA LEU A 215 -3.22 -4.75 9.67
C LEU A 215 -1.72 -5.00 9.70
N LEU A 216 -1.22 -5.61 10.78
CA LEU A 216 0.09 -6.26 10.77
C LEU A 216 -0.12 -7.76 10.55
N VAL A 217 0.51 -8.30 9.52
CA VAL A 217 0.32 -9.69 9.12
C VAL A 217 1.64 -10.41 8.87
N ARG A 218 1.62 -11.75 8.96
CA ARG A 218 2.73 -12.65 8.65
C ARG A 218 2.27 -13.73 7.67
N PRO A 219 3.19 -14.34 6.91
CA PRO A 219 2.86 -15.53 6.12
C PRO A 219 2.28 -16.62 7.02
N ARG A 220 1.29 -17.37 6.52
CA ARG A 220 0.85 -18.58 7.21
C ARG A 220 1.91 -19.65 7.05
N ARG A 221 2.45 -20.14 8.16
CA ARG A 221 3.33 -21.32 8.14
C ARG A 221 2.52 -22.54 7.75
N SER A 222 3.05 -23.34 6.84
CA SER A 222 2.46 -24.64 6.56
C SER A 222 2.69 -25.58 7.76
N PRO A 223 1.84 -26.58 7.99
CA PRO A 223 2.11 -27.58 9.03
C PRO A 223 3.46 -28.31 8.86
N ALA A 224 4.00 -28.36 7.62
CA ALA A 224 5.31 -28.94 7.34
C ALA A 224 6.48 -28.10 7.89
N ASP A 225 6.33 -26.76 7.91
CA ASP A 225 7.37 -25.83 8.38
C ASP A 225 7.48 -25.78 9.92
N GLN A 226 6.55 -26.43 10.64
CA GLN A 226 6.51 -26.47 12.12
C GLN A 226 7.27 -27.65 12.71
N GLN A 227 7.82 -28.57 11.89
CA GLN A 227 8.48 -29.80 12.35
C GLN A 227 10.00 -29.76 12.31
N GLU A 228 10.63 -28.64 11.91
CA GLU A 228 12.10 -28.52 11.81
C GLU A 228 12.76 -27.68 12.92
N HIS A 229 12.16 -27.61 14.10
CA HIS A 229 12.79 -26.97 15.27
C HIS A 229 12.73 -27.85 16.51
#